data_4f6504efc1623d404d106558ebf537d6
#
_entry.id   4f6504efc1623d404d106558ebf537d6
#
_cell.length_a   1.000
_cell.length_b   1.000
_cell.length_c   1.000
_cell.angle_alpha   90.00
_cell.angle_beta   90.00
_cell.angle_gamma   90.00
#
_symmetry.space_group_name_H-M   'P 1'
#
loop_
_entity.id
_entity.type
_entity.pdbx_description
1 polymer ?
#
loop_
_entity_poly.entity_id
_entity_poly.type
_entity_poly.pdbx_seq_one_letter_code
_entity_poly.pdbx_strand_id
1 'polypeptide(L)'
;TGTHPRETTEKNIANFKQQLTSMGFSYDESREFATSDPEYYKWTQKLFLILYEKGLAYMADMAVNYCPELGTVLSNEEVENGFSVEGGYPVERRMLRQWVLRITAFADQLLGGLDELDWPESVKQLQRNWIGKSVGASVHFETEHGVLEVFTTRPDTLIGVSFLVLAPEHPLVDLLTSDEQKTVVAQYVKETQSKSERDRISEMKTKSGVFTGAYAKHPVTQNPIPIWIADYVLMGYGSGAVMGVPAHDDRDLLFAQQFDLPIISVVS
;
A
#
# COMPACT_ATOMS: atom_id res chain seq x y z
N THR A 1 14.10 -28.29 6.02
CA THR A 1 14.38 -29.68 5.54
C THR A 1 15.83 -30.10 5.78
N GLY A 2 16.77 -29.19 6.03
CA GLY A 2 18.19 -29.50 6.25
C GLY A 2 18.94 -29.95 5.00
N THR A 3 18.34 -29.94 3.83
CA THR A 3 18.96 -30.28 2.54
C THR A 3 19.28 -29.03 1.73
N HIS A 4 20.30 -29.09 0.88
CA HIS A 4 20.65 -28.00 0.02
C HIS A 4 19.51 -27.72 -1.00
N PRO A 5 19.12 -26.44 -1.24
CA PRO A 5 18.01 -26.10 -2.13
C PRO A 5 18.10 -26.73 -3.53
N ARG A 6 19.30 -26.80 -4.12
CA ARG A 6 19.51 -27.42 -5.43
C ARG A 6 19.11 -28.88 -5.43
N GLU A 7 19.55 -29.67 -4.45
CA GLU A 7 19.22 -31.09 -4.35
C GLU A 7 17.72 -31.34 -4.24
N THR A 8 17.05 -30.50 -3.43
CA THR A 8 15.58 -30.54 -3.29
C THR A 8 14.89 -30.21 -4.61
N THR A 9 15.35 -29.17 -5.31
CA THR A 9 14.80 -28.75 -6.59
C THR A 9 14.97 -29.82 -7.66
N GLU A 10 16.17 -30.36 -7.83
CA GLU A 10 16.47 -31.40 -8.81
C GLU A 10 15.66 -32.69 -8.56
N LYS A 11 15.53 -33.08 -7.29
CA LYS A 11 14.71 -34.24 -6.90
C LYS A 11 13.23 -34.01 -7.21
N ASN A 12 12.72 -32.81 -6.94
CA ASN A 12 11.31 -32.48 -7.20
C ASN A 12 11.04 -32.45 -8.71
N ILE A 13 11.91 -31.84 -9.52
CA ILE A 13 11.80 -31.83 -10.99
C ILE A 13 11.74 -33.25 -11.51
N ALA A 14 12.67 -34.14 -11.09
CA ALA A 14 12.68 -35.53 -11.53
C ALA A 14 11.37 -36.26 -11.15
N ASN A 15 10.85 -36.03 -9.93
CA ASN A 15 9.62 -36.63 -9.48
C ASN A 15 8.39 -36.13 -10.29
N PHE A 16 8.26 -34.82 -10.53
CA PHE A 16 7.19 -34.27 -11.36
C PHE A 16 7.25 -34.82 -12.79
N LYS A 17 8.43 -34.90 -13.39
CA LYS A 17 8.64 -35.46 -14.71
C LYS A 17 8.16 -36.92 -14.79
N GLN A 18 8.52 -37.74 -13.81
CA GLN A 18 8.05 -39.12 -13.72
C GLN A 18 6.52 -39.20 -13.60
N GLN A 19 5.92 -38.35 -12.78
CA GLN A 19 4.46 -38.31 -12.61
C GLN A 19 3.74 -37.91 -13.93
N LEU A 20 4.20 -36.85 -14.60
CA LEU A 20 3.63 -36.41 -15.87
C LEU A 20 3.75 -37.51 -16.95
N THR A 21 4.90 -38.15 -17.05
CA THR A 21 5.12 -39.28 -17.97
C THR A 21 4.17 -40.44 -17.68
N SER A 22 3.97 -40.78 -16.39
CA SER A 22 3.06 -41.87 -16.00
C SER A 22 1.58 -41.58 -16.33
N MET A 23 1.23 -40.29 -16.44
CA MET A 23 -0.10 -39.84 -16.84
C MET A 23 -0.30 -39.79 -18.35
N GLY A 24 0.74 -40.11 -19.14
CA GLY A 24 0.67 -40.14 -20.60
C GLY A 24 0.84 -38.76 -21.28
N PHE A 25 1.34 -37.75 -20.59
CA PHE A 25 1.68 -36.46 -21.23
C PHE A 25 2.88 -36.66 -22.18
N SER A 26 2.75 -36.16 -23.40
CA SER A 26 3.76 -36.27 -24.45
C SER A 26 4.44 -34.91 -24.70
N TYR A 27 5.20 -34.46 -23.72
CA TYR A 27 6.05 -33.27 -23.88
C TYR A 27 7.37 -33.63 -24.56
N ASP A 28 7.93 -32.69 -25.34
CA ASP A 28 9.27 -32.80 -25.90
C ASP A 28 10.31 -32.48 -24.80
N GLU A 29 10.85 -33.51 -24.17
CA GLU A 29 11.83 -33.39 -23.09
C GLU A 29 13.14 -32.72 -23.52
N SER A 30 13.46 -32.72 -24.83
CA SER A 30 14.65 -32.00 -25.33
C SER A 30 14.56 -30.48 -25.22
N ARG A 31 13.34 -29.94 -24.99
CA ARG A 31 13.07 -28.52 -24.83
C ARG A 31 12.80 -28.12 -23.36
N GLU A 32 13.09 -29.02 -22.44
CA GLU A 32 12.96 -28.75 -21.01
C GLU A 32 14.04 -27.77 -20.56
N PHE A 33 13.67 -26.85 -19.69
CA PHE A 33 14.58 -25.94 -19.01
C PHE A 33 14.08 -25.63 -17.60
N ALA A 34 14.98 -25.28 -16.69
CA ALA A 34 14.64 -24.83 -15.35
C ALA A 34 15.00 -23.35 -15.18
N THR A 35 14.09 -22.58 -14.60
CA THR A 35 14.35 -21.16 -14.30
C THR A 35 15.44 -20.93 -13.26
N SER A 36 15.78 -21.99 -12.50
CA SER A 36 16.91 -22.04 -11.55
C SER A 36 18.26 -22.32 -12.19
N ASP A 37 18.31 -22.62 -13.50
CA ASP A 37 19.57 -22.89 -14.20
C ASP A 37 20.33 -21.58 -14.49
N PRO A 38 21.66 -21.54 -14.28
CA PRO A 38 22.50 -20.40 -14.58
C PRO A 38 22.36 -19.92 -16.03
N GLU A 39 22.24 -20.84 -16.97
CA GLU A 39 22.06 -20.55 -18.38
C GLU A 39 20.71 -19.87 -18.68
N TYR A 40 19.70 -20.07 -17.83
CA TYR A 40 18.42 -19.40 -17.93
C TYR A 40 18.43 -18.05 -17.19
N TYR A 41 18.74 -18.03 -15.89
CA TYR A 41 18.61 -16.82 -15.09
C TYR A 41 19.66 -15.74 -15.40
N LYS A 42 20.74 -16.05 -16.12
CA LYS A 42 21.67 -15.04 -16.64
C LYS A 42 20.96 -13.96 -17.48
N TRP A 43 19.86 -14.32 -18.16
CA TRP A 43 19.07 -13.38 -18.94
C TRP A 43 18.24 -12.47 -18.07
N THR A 44 17.68 -12.98 -16.97
CA THR A 44 17.00 -12.18 -15.95
C THR A 44 17.98 -11.19 -15.31
N GLN A 45 19.20 -11.65 -14.99
CA GLN A 45 20.25 -10.77 -14.47
C GLN A 45 20.65 -9.70 -15.50
N LYS A 46 20.77 -10.07 -16.78
CA LYS A 46 21.06 -9.11 -17.85
C LYS A 46 19.96 -8.06 -17.98
N LEU A 47 18.69 -8.47 -17.90
CA LEU A 47 17.56 -7.55 -17.92
C LEU A 47 17.59 -6.60 -16.73
N PHE A 48 17.87 -7.12 -15.52
CA PHE A 48 18.03 -6.28 -14.34
C PHE A 48 19.13 -5.23 -14.51
N LEU A 49 20.29 -5.60 -15.07
CA LEU A 49 21.38 -4.65 -15.33
C LEU A 49 20.95 -3.54 -16.30
N ILE A 50 20.21 -3.90 -17.35
CA ILE A 50 19.66 -2.91 -18.31
C ILE A 50 18.70 -1.94 -17.60
N LEU A 51 17.83 -2.45 -16.70
CA LEU A 51 16.93 -1.61 -15.92
C LEU A 51 17.70 -0.69 -14.97
N TYR A 52 18.76 -1.19 -14.35
CA TYR A 52 19.63 -0.40 -13.48
C TYR A 52 20.36 0.72 -14.26
N GLU A 53 20.98 0.40 -15.40
CA GLU A 53 21.63 1.38 -16.29
C GLU A 53 20.67 2.49 -16.76
N LYS A 54 19.40 2.16 -16.94
CA LYS A 54 18.34 3.11 -17.31
C LYS A 54 17.71 3.86 -16.11
N GLY A 55 18.20 3.66 -14.88
CA GLY A 55 17.65 4.27 -13.67
C GLY A 55 16.25 3.76 -13.31
N LEU A 56 15.83 2.62 -13.86
CA LEU A 56 14.54 1.98 -13.61
C LEU A 56 14.60 0.97 -12.45
N ALA A 57 15.80 0.55 -12.04
CA ALA A 57 16.06 -0.20 -10.83
C ALA A 57 16.96 0.65 -9.92
N TYR A 58 16.61 0.77 -8.64
CA TYR A 58 17.34 1.58 -7.68
C TYR A 58 17.19 1.03 -6.26
N MET A 59 18.08 1.46 -5.34
CA MET A 59 17.99 1.08 -3.93
C MET A 59 17.21 2.15 -3.16
N ALA A 60 16.27 1.72 -2.33
CA ALA A 60 15.53 2.58 -1.41
C ALA A 60 15.23 1.85 -0.10
N ASP A 61 15.00 2.62 0.95
CA ASP A 61 14.48 2.09 2.21
C ASP A 61 12.96 1.90 2.07
N MET A 62 12.51 0.65 2.19
CA MET A 62 11.12 0.26 2.02
C MET A 62 10.60 -0.43 3.26
N ALA A 63 9.37 -0.12 3.64
CA ALA A 63 8.67 -0.84 4.70
C ALA A 63 8.25 -2.21 4.18
N VAL A 64 8.81 -3.27 4.78
CA VAL A 64 8.57 -4.66 4.39
C VAL A 64 7.96 -5.45 5.54
N ASN A 65 7.25 -6.53 5.23
CA ASN A 65 6.79 -7.49 6.22
C ASN A 65 7.95 -8.44 6.54
N TYR A 66 8.52 -8.34 7.71
CA TYR A 66 9.62 -9.20 8.14
C TYR A 66 9.14 -10.19 9.19
N CYS A 67 9.44 -11.47 8.99
CA CYS A 67 9.18 -12.50 9.98
C CYS A 67 10.51 -12.93 10.63
N PRO A 68 10.75 -12.61 11.92
CA PRO A 68 11.99 -12.97 12.61
C PRO A 68 12.20 -14.47 12.70
N GLU A 69 11.15 -15.24 12.94
CA GLU A 69 11.21 -16.70 13.08
C GLU A 69 11.56 -17.41 11.77
N LEU A 70 11.06 -16.92 10.64
CA LEU A 70 11.40 -17.42 9.30
C LEU A 70 12.70 -16.79 8.77
N GLY A 71 13.16 -15.68 9.38
CA GLY A 71 14.37 -14.97 8.98
C GLY A 71 14.29 -14.32 7.59
N THR A 72 13.08 -13.99 7.11
CA THR A 72 12.85 -13.51 5.75
C THR A 72 11.78 -12.43 5.66
N VAL A 73 11.79 -11.73 4.52
CA VAL A 73 10.73 -10.80 4.11
C VAL A 73 9.60 -11.60 3.46
N LEU A 74 8.36 -11.27 3.79
CA LEU A 74 7.15 -11.88 3.27
C LEU A 74 6.40 -10.92 2.37
N SER A 75 5.77 -11.44 1.33
CA SER A 75 4.79 -10.70 0.52
C SER A 75 3.52 -10.41 1.33
N ASN A 76 2.66 -9.53 0.82
CA ASN A 76 1.38 -9.24 1.50
C ASN A 76 0.46 -10.48 1.55
N GLU A 77 0.55 -11.36 0.54
CA GLU A 77 -0.23 -12.59 0.44
C GLU A 77 0.24 -13.67 1.43
N GLU A 78 1.48 -13.57 1.93
CA GLU A 78 2.06 -14.48 2.92
C GLU A 78 1.83 -14.04 4.37
N VAL A 79 1.07 -12.95 4.57
CA VAL A 79 0.73 -12.42 5.90
C VAL A 79 -0.79 -12.36 6.05
N GLU A 80 -1.30 -12.96 7.12
CA GLU A 80 -2.71 -12.94 7.48
C GLU A 80 -2.87 -12.58 8.97
N ASN A 81 -3.67 -11.54 9.26
CA ASN A 81 -3.90 -11.04 10.63
C ASN A 81 -2.63 -10.73 11.44
N GLY A 82 -1.55 -10.27 10.76
CA GLY A 82 -0.25 -9.97 11.40
C GLY A 82 0.64 -11.20 11.64
N PHE A 83 0.27 -12.37 11.11
CA PHE A 83 1.03 -13.61 11.22
C PHE A 83 1.40 -14.15 9.83
N SER A 84 2.51 -14.90 9.76
CA SER A 84 2.90 -15.60 8.54
C SER A 84 1.93 -16.74 8.26
N VAL A 85 1.53 -16.92 6.99
CA VAL A 85 0.71 -18.07 6.56
C VAL A 85 1.46 -19.36 6.81
N GLU A 86 2.77 -19.38 6.56
CA GLU A 86 3.64 -20.48 6.92
C GLU A 86 4.06 -20.37 8.40
N GLY A 87 3.67 -21.33 9.20
CA GLY A 87 4.09 -21.48 10.60
C GLY A 87 3.33 -20.61 11.62
N GLY A 88 2.53 -19.64 11.20
CA GLY A 88 1.74 -18.81 12.12
C GLY A 88 2.57 -17.91 13.04
N TYR A 89 3.73 -17.45 12.57
CA TYR A 89 4.65 -16.63 13.36
C TYR A 89 4.33 -15.13 13.24
N PRO A 90 4.56 -14.34 14.30
CA PRO A 90 4.36 -12.89 14.26
C PRO A 90 5.19 -12.22 13.17
N VAL A 91 4.59 -11.28 12.46
CA VAL A 91 5.22 -10.49 11.41
C VAL A 91 5.30 -9.03 11.85
N GLU A 92 6.43 -8.40 11.63
CA GLU A 92 6.65 -6.99 11.95
C GLU A 92 6.95 -6.15 10.69
N ARG A 93 6.50 -4.90 10.69
CA ARG A 93 6.89 -3.94 9.65
C ARG A 93 8.28 -3.40 9.98
N ARG A 94 9.20 -3.54 9.03
CA ARG A 94 10.59 -3.11 9.20
C ARG A 94 11.07 -2.35 7.98
N MET A 95 11.75 -1.22 8.20
CA MET A 95 12.42 -0.50 7.11
C MET A 95 13.69 -1.25 6.72
N LEU A 96 13.75 -1.71 5.50
CA LEU A 96 14.93 -2.38 4.94
C LEU A 96 15.30 -1.76 3.60
N ARG A 97 16.61 -1.66 3.37
CA ARG A 97 17.14 -1.23 2.08
C ARG A 97 16.94 -2.31 1.04
N GLN A 98 16.12 -2.02 0.03
CA GLN A 98 15.67 -2.97 -0.98
C GLN A 98 15.92 -2.45 -2.39
N TRP A 99 16.04 -3.37 -3.34
CA TRP A 99 15.91 -3.05 -4.75
C TRP A 99 14.46 -2.72 -5.09
N VAL A 100 14.27 -1.61 -5.77
CA VAL A 100 12.95 -1.13 -6.21
C VAL A 100 12.96 -0.93 -7.72
N LEU A 101 11.89 -1.36 -8.40
CA LEU A 101 11.66 -1.09 -9.80
C LEU A 101 10.70 0.08 -9.95
N ARG A 102 11.05 1.05 -10.81
CA ARG A 102 10.24 2.24 -11.07
C ARG A 102 9.09 1.95 -12.04
N ILE A 103 8.23 1.03 -11.69
CA ILE A 103 7.12 0.58 -12.55
C ILE A 103 6.12 1.70 -12.84
N THR A 104 5.90 2.63 -11.92
CA THR A 104 4.97 3.76 -12.07
C THR A 104 5.41 4.78 -13.12
N ALA A 105 6.69 4.77 -13.54
CA ALA A 105 7.16 5.63 -14.63
C ALA A 105 6.46 5.38 -15.98
N PHE A 106 5.85 4.22 -16.15
CA PHE A 106 5.17 3.81 -17.38
C PHE A 106 3.64 3.82 -17.26
N ALA A 107 3.09 4.24 -16.12
CA ALA A 107 1.66 4.16 -15.86
C ALA A 107 0.82 4.89 -16.92
N ASP A 108 1.18 6.12 -17.27
CA ASP A 108 0.46 6.89 -18.30
C ASP A 108 0.60 6.27 -19.70
N GLN A 109 1.77 5.73 -20.04
CA GLN A 109 1.99 5.07 -21.33
C GLN A 109 1.19 3.77 -21.44
N LEU A 110 1.15 2.98 -20.35
CA LEU A 110 0.35 1.76 -20.30
C LEU A 110 -1.15 2.09 -20.43
N LEU A 111 -1.61 3.15 -19.75
CA LEU A 111 -2.99 3.58 -19.81
C LEU A 111 -3.40 4.04 -21.21
N GLY A 112 -2.57 4.88 -21.86
CA GLY A 112 -2.81 5.36 -23.23
C GLY A 112 -2.76 4.25 -24.26
N GLY A 113 -1.83 3.30 -24.13
CA GLY A 113 -1.68 2.16 -25.03
C GLY A 113 -2.88 1.20 -25.06
N LEU A 114 -3.74 1.20 -24.01
CA LEU A 114 -4.95 0.37 -23.99
C LEU A 114 -5.94 0.72 -25.11
N ASP A 115 -5.96 1.97 -25.55
CA ASP A 115 -6.92 2.41 -26.56
C ASP A 115 -6.58 1.87 -27.96
N GLU A 116 -5.30 1.55 -28.20
CA GLU A 116 -4.80 1.00 -29.46
C GLU A 116 -4.92 -0.54 -29.56
N LEU A 117 -5.25 -1.21 -28.45
CA LEU A 117 -5.33 -2.67 -28.40
C LEU A 117 -6.69 -3.20 -28.87
N ASP A 118 -6.70 -4.26 -29.66
CA ASP A 118 -7.88 -5.05 -30.01
C ASP A 118 -8.20 -6.08 -28.90
N TRP A 119 -8.46 -5.57 -27.71
CA TRP A 119 -8.83 -6.38 -26.53
C TRP A 119 -10.29 -6.18 -26.15
N PRO A 120 -10.92 -7.18 -25.51
CA PRO A 120 -12.26 -7.00 -24.95
C PRO A 120 -12.32 -5.81 -23.97
N GLU A 121 -13.36 -4.98 -24.05
CA GLU A 121 -13.44 -3.77 -23.22
C GLU A 121 -13.41 -4.06 -21.72
N SER A 122 -13.98 -5.21 -21.29
CA SER A 122 -13.90 -5.65 -19.90
C SER A 122 -12.45 -5.83 -19.40
N VAL A 123 -11.56 -6.33 -20.26
CA VAL A 123 -10.13 -6.50 -19.94
C VAL A 123 -9.46 -5.14 -19.86
N LYS A 124 -9.72 -4.24 -20.84
CA LYS A 124 -9.19 -2.87 -20.80
C LYS A 124 -9.63 -2.12 -19.53
N GLN A 125 -10.90 -2.29 -19.14
CA GLN A 125 -11.41 -1.66 -17.92
C GLN A 125 -10.75 -2.20 -16.66
N LEU A 126 -10.46 -3.50 -16.57
CA LEU A 126 -9.70 -4.08 -15.47
C LEU A 126 -8.28 -3.48 -15.39
N GLN A 127 -7.61 -3.29 -16.54
CA GLN A 127 -6.29 -2.65 -16.60
C GLN A 127 -6.35 -1.17 -16.18
N ARG A 128 -7.34 -0.41 -16.64
CA ARG A 128 -7.54 0.99 -16.23
C ARG A 128 -7.78 1.10 -14.73
N ASN A 129 -8.61 0.22 -14.17
CA ASN A 129 -8.88 0.19 -12.73
C ASN A 129 -7.64 -0.20 -11.92
N TRP A 130 -6.82 -1.13 -12.43
CA TRP A 130 -5.57 -1.53 -11.79
C TRP A 130 -4.55 -0.41 -11.75
N ILE A 131 -4.37 0.33 -12.85
CA ILE A 131 -3.49 1.50 -12.91
C ILE A 131 -4.02 2.61 -12.00
N GLY A 132 -5.34 2.80 -11.93
CA GLY A 132 -6.02 3.64 -10.94
C GLY A 132 -5.63 5.11 -11.04
N LYS A 133 -5.51 5.69 -12.25
CA LYS A 133 -5.21 7.11 -12.42
C LYS A 133 -6.30 7.96 -11.78
N SER A 134 -5.92 8.76 -10.78
CA SER A 134 -6.78 9.72 -10.12
C SER A 134 -6.46 11.15 -10.59
N VAL A 135 -7.51 11.91 -10.87
CA VAL A 135 -7.41 13.36 -11.19
C VAL A 135 -8.10 14.13 -10.07
N GLY A 136 -7.43 15.13 -9.54
CA GLY A 136 -7.94 15.90 -8.41
C GLY A 136 -7.14 17.16 -8.17
N ALA A 137 -7.27 17.72 -6.98
CA ALA A 137 -6.57 18.91 -6.55
C ALA A 137 -5.83 18.69 -5.24
N SER A 138 -4.68 19.34 -5.08
CA SER A 138 -4.01 19.47 -3.79
C SER A 138 -4.59 20.67 -3.05
N VAL A 139 -5.01 20.45 -1.82
CA VAL A 139 -5.53 21.48 -0.91
C VAL A 139 -4.56 21.64 0.25
N HIS A 140 -4.22 22.87 0.56
CA HIS A 140 -3.28 23.20 1.62
C HIS A 140 -4.03 23.71 2.86
N PHE A 141 -3.79 23.04 3.99
CA PHE A 141 -4.33 23.42 5.30
C PHE A 141 -3.20 23.95 6.18
N GLU A 142 -3.32 25.18 6.65
CA GLU A 142 -2.33 25.77 7.55
C GLU A 142 -2.47 25.16 8.96
N THR A 143 -1.33 24.78 9.54
CA THR A 143 -1.22 24.33 10.94
C THR A 143 -0.20 25.17 11.68
N GLU A 144 -0.08 25.02 12.98
CA GLU A 144 0.96 25.68 13.80
C GLU A 144 2.39 25.23 13.42
N HIS A 145 2.52 24.05 12.79
CA HIS A 145 3.81 23.45 12.41
C HIS A 145 4.08 23.45 10.90
N GLY A 146 3.31 24.24 10.13
CA GLY A 146 3.47 24.35 8.68
C GLY A 146 2.21 23.98 7.92
N VAL A 147 2.38 23.69 6.64
CA VAL A 147 1.27 23.39 5.73
C VAL A 147 1.09 21.87 5.61
N LEU A 148 -0.14 21.42 5.84
CA LEU A 148 -0.55 20.05 5.55
C LEU A 148 -1.19 19.99 4.18
N GLU A 149 -0.58 19.28 3.24
CA GLU A 149 -1.12 19.05 1.90
C GLU A 149 -2.04 17.82 1.90
N VAL A 150 -3.23 17.98 1.33
CA VAL A 150 -4.22 16.92 1.14
C VAL A 150 -4.60 16.85 -0.33
N PHE A 151 -4.47 15.66 -0.93
CA PHE A 151 -4.98 15.41 -2.27
C PHE A 151 -6.44 14.94 -2.20
N THR A 152 -7.30 15.53 -3.05
CA THR A 152 -8.71 15.12 -3.16
C THR A 152 -9.17 15.03 -4.61
N THR A 153 -9.98 14.02 -4.93
CA THR A 153 -10.69 13.93 -6.22
C THR A 153 -12.02 14.70 -6.22
N ARG A 154 -12.45 15.21 -5.05
CA ARG A 154 -13.71 15.93 -4.84
C ARG A 154 -13.47 17.33 -4.23
N PRO A 155 -12.77 18.23 -4.94
CA PRO A 155 -12.53 19.59 -4.42
C PRO A 155 -13.83 20.40 -4.24
N ASP A 156 -14.89 20.01 -4.93
CA ASP A 156 -16.25 20.58 -4.79
C ASP A 156 -16.84 20.42 -3.39
N THR A 157 -16.39 19.43 -2.61
CA THR A 157 -16.87 19.17 -1.24
C THR A 157 -16.06 19.89 -0.16
N LEU A 158 -15.08 20.71 -0.54
CA LEU A 158 -14.14 21.34 0.40
C LEU A 158 -14.83 22.09 1.55
N ILE A 159 -15.92 22.78 1.29
CA ILE A 159 -16.66 23.54 2.32
C ILE A 159 -17.26 22.63 3.40
N GLY A 160 -17.47 21.34 3.09
CA GLY A 160 -17.99 20.33 4.00
C GLY A 160 -16.95 19.61 4.85
N VAL A 161 -15.67 20.01 4.72
CA VAL A 161 -14.60 19.40 5.53
C VAL A 161 -14.80 19.71 7.01
N SER A 162 -14.89 18.68 7.83
CA SER A 162 -15.08 18.82 9.26
C SER A 162 -13.92 18.25 10.12
N PHE A 163 -13.03 17.46 9.52
CA PHE A 163 -11.80 16.97 10.15
C PHE A 163 -10.75 16.62 9.09
N LEU A 164 -9.49 16.51 9.51
CA LEU A 164 -8.38 15.98 8.72
C LEU A 164 -7.90 14.68 9.34
N VAL A 165 -7.44 13.75 8.51
CA VAL A 165 -6.90 12.47 8.99
C VAL A 165 -5.55 12.20 8.35
N LEU A 166 -4.57 11.85 9.19
CA LEU A 166 -3.24 11.44 8.79
C LEU A 166 -3.09 9.92 8.86
N ALA A 167 -2.28 9.38 7.97
CA ALA A 167 -1.76 8.03 8.15
C ALA A 167 -0.90 7.98 9.43
N PRO A 168 -0.94 6.89 10.22
CA PRO A 168 -0.14 6.77 11.43
C PRO A 168 1.37 6.92 11.22
N GLU A 169 1.85 6.63 10.01
CA GLU A 169 3.26 6.74 9.59
C GLU A 169 3.61 8.12 9.01
N HIS A 170 2.67 9.06 8.98
CA HIS A 170 2.89 10.36 8.36
C HIS A 170 3.98 11.16 9.12
N PRO A 171 4.96 11.78 8.44
CA PRO A 171 6.09 12.48 9.08
C PRO A 171 5.70 13.62 10.02
N LEU A 172 4.52 14.21 9.84
CA LEU A 172 4.03 15.29 10.69
C LEU A 172 3.28 14.81 11.95
N VAL A 173 3.07 13.51 12.14
CA VAL A 173 2.33 12.98 13.30
C VAL A 173 2.96 13.44 14.60
N ASP A 174 4.27 13.27 14.75
CA ASP A 174 4.98 13.66 15.98
C ASP A 174 4.93 15.18 16.22
N LEU A 175 5.01 15.98 15.16
CA LEU A 175 4.98 17.44 15.24
C LEU A 175 3.59 18.00 15.55
N LEU A 176 2.54 17.35 15.04
CA LEU A 176 1.15 17.74 15.19
C LEU A 176 0.50 17.11 16.44
N THR A 177 1.23 16.31 17.22
CA THR A 177 0.72 15.69 18.42
C THR A 177 0.99 16.59 19.64
N SER A 178 -0.07 17.03 20.32
CA SER A 178 0.07 17.80 21.56
C SER A 178 0.69 16.96 22.67
N ASP A 179 1.33 17.61 23.65
CA ASP A 179 1.97 16.90 24.76
C ASP A 179 1.00 15.99 25.53
N GLU A 180 -0.27 16.39 25.64
CA GLU A 180 -1.32 15.62 26.28
C GLU A 180 -1.70 14.35 25.53
N GLN A 181 -1.57 14.35 24.20
CA GLN A 181 -1.95 13.22 23.34
C GLN A 181 -0.77 12.28 23.00
N LYS A 182 0.47 12.65 23.33
CA LYS A 182 1.67 11.88 22.95
C LYS A 182 1.59 10.40 23.32
N THR A 183 1.14 10.07 24.50
CA THR A 183 1.09 8.68 24.97
C THR A 183 0.08 7.86 24.18
N VAL A 184 -1.11 8.40 23.96
CA VAL A 184 -2.22 7.72 23.28
C VAL A 184 -1.90 7.57 21.78
N VAL A 185 -1.36 8.63 21.17
CA VAL A 185 -0.93 8.63 19.76
C VAL A 185 0.19 7.62 19.54
N ALA A 186 1.24 7.61 20.37
CA ALA A 186 2.34 6.66 20.23
C ALA A 186 1.89 5.20 20.37
N GLN A 187 0.95 4.93 21.28
CA GLN A 187 0.38 3.60 21.42
C GLN A 187 -0.42 3.21 20.17
N TYR A 188 -1.27 4.09 19.65
CA TYR A 188 -2.06 3.87 18.45
C TYR A 188 -1.21 3.60 17.21
N VAL A 189 -0.15 4.42 17.01
CA VAL A 189 0.82 4.21 15.91
C VAL A 189 1.45 2.83 16.00
N LYS A 190 1.88 2.42 17.19
CA LYS A 190 2.49 1.10 17.40
C LYS A 190 1.51 -0.05 17.11
N GLU A 191 0.26 0.06 17.55
CA GLU A 191 -0.78 -0.94 17.30
C GLU A 191 -1.10 -1.04 15.80
N THR A 192 -1.18 0.09 15.11
CA THR A 192 -1.47 0.14 13.67
C THR A 192 -0.31 -0.41 12.83
N GLN A 193 0.94 -0.21 13.25
CA GLN A 193 2.12 -0.75 12.56
C GLN A 193 2.14 -2.28 12.50
N SER A 194 1.44 -2.96 13.41
CA SER A 194 1.32 -4.41 13.38
C SER A 194 0.29 -4.95 12.38
N LYS A 195 -0.59 -4.08 11.83
CA LYS A 195 -1.62 -4.44 10.86
C LYS A 195 -1.09 -4.35 9.44
N SER A 196 -1.49 -5.29 8.57
CA SER A 196 -1.23 -5.17 7.13
C SER A 196 -2.09 -4.07 6.50
N GLU A 197 -1.64 -3.50 5.37
CA GLU A 197 -2.46 -2.53 4.62
C GLU A 197 -3.80 -3.12 4.17
N ARG A 198 -3.83 -4.42 3.86
CA ARG A 198 -5.05 -5.14 3.48
C ARG A 198 -6.03 -5.22 4.64
N ASP A 199 -5.55 -5.51 5.85
CA ASP A 199 -6.40 -5.56 7.05
C ASP A 199 -6.95 -4.18 7.37
N ARG A 200 -6.12 -3.14 7.27
CA ARG A 200 -6.52 -1.73 7.46
C ARG A 200 -7.62 -1.29 6.49
N ILE A 201 -7.60 -1.76 5.25
CA ILE A 201 -8.65 -1.48 4.25
C ILE A 201 -9.90 -2.32 4.50
N SER A 202 -9.76 -3.57 4.94
CA SER A 202 -10.86 -4.53 5.09
C SER A 202 -11.72 -4.33 6.34
N GLU A 203 -11.18 -3.74 7.40
CA GLU A 203 -11.90 -3.43 8.65
C GLU A 203 -12.91 -2.29 8.46
N MET A 204 -13.87 -2.47 7.55
CA MET A 204 -14.86 -1.44 7.18
C MET A 204 -15.93 -1.16 8.25
N LYS A 205 -16.07 -2.00 9.29
CA LYS A 205 -17.21 -1.91 10.22
C LYS A 205 -16.98 -1.03 11.45
N THR A 206 -15.74 -0.88 11.90
CA THR A 206 -15.40 0.00 13.02
C THR A 206 -14.17 0.80 12.64
N LYS A 207 -14.31 2.12 12.50
CA LYS A 207 -13.20 3.01 12.19
C LYS A 207 -12.46 3.36 13.47
N SER A 208 -11.19 2.99 13.56
CA SER A 208 -10.35 3.41 14.68
C SER A 208 -9.61 4.70 14.35
N GLY A 209 -9.37 5.52 15.36
CA GLY A 209 -8.59 6.75 15.23
C GLY A 209 -8.34 7.43 16.55
N VAL A 210 -7.37 8.34 16.56
CA VAL A 210 -6.98 9.12 17.74
C VAL A 210 -6.82 10.57 17.34
N PHE A 211 -7.36 11.49 18.18
CA PHE A 211 -7.17 12.91 18.02
C PHE A 211 -5.73 13.30 18.39
N THR A 212 -5.08 14.12 17.54
CA THR A 212 -3.70 14.57 17.79
C THR A 212 -3.60 15.68 18.84
N GLY A 213 -4.70 16.36 19.15
CA GLY A 213 -4.71 17.59 19.95
C GLY A 213 -4.48 18.85 19.14
N ALA A 214 -4.16 18.75 17.85
CA ALA A 214 -3.89 19.89 16.97
C ALA A 214 -5.05 20.17 16.01
N TYR A 215 -5.02 21.39 15.48
CA TYR A 215 -6.00 21.87 14.53
C TYR A 215 -5.30 22.48 13.31
N ALA A 216 -5.96 22.37 12.17
CA ALA A 216 -5.60 23.12 10.97
C ALA A 216 -6.64 24.19 10.68
N LYS A 217 -6.28 25.21 9.88
CA LYS A 217 -7.23 26.23 9.39
C LYS A 217 -7.88 25.76 8.11
N HIS A 218 -9.19 25.82 8.04
CA HIS A 218 -9.92 25.61 6.80
C HIS A 218 -9.56 26.69 5.78
N PRO A 219 -9.10 26.37 4.56
CA PRO A 219 -8.54 27.36 3.64
C PRO A 219 -9.54 28.42 3.19
N VAL A 220 -10.85 28.12 3.22
CA VAL A 220 -11.92 29.06 2.81
C VAL A 220 -12.58 29.73 4.01
N THR A 221 -13.05 28.93 4.99
CA THR A 221 -13.83 29.47 6.12
C THR A 221 -12.97 29.98 7.27
N GLN A 222 -11.68 29.65 7.31
CA GLN A 222 -10.72 29.94 8.38
C GLN A 222 -11.06 29.32 9.73
N ASN A 223 -12.08 28.47 9.80
CA ASN A 223 -12.44 27.76 11.02
C ASN A 223 -11.39 26.72 11.38
N PRO A 224 -11.17 26.44 12.65
CA PRO A 224 -10.29 25.36 13.10
C PRO A 224 -10.91 24.00 12.77
N ILE A 225 -10.11 23.11 12.18
CA ILE A 225 -10.47 21.74 11.82
C ILE A 225 -9.58 20.80 12.61
N PRO A 226 -10.12 19.84 13.40
CA PRO A 226 -9.34 18.89 14.19
C PRO A 226 -8.56 17.92 13.29
N ILE A 227 -7.33 17.60 13.71
CA ILE A 227 -6.44 16.67 13.02
C ILE A 227 -6.44 15.36 13.79
N TRP A 228 -6.77 14.28 13.09
CA TRP A 228 -6.83 12.90 13.59
C TRP A 228 -5.78 12.04 12.95
N ILE A 229 -5.51 10.89 13.54
CA ILE A 229 -4.77 9.77 12.95
C ILE A 229 -5.73 8.60 12.83
N ALA A 230 -5.75 7.92 11.70
CA ALA A 230 -6.58 6.73 11.54
C ALA A 230 -5.91 5.68 10.66
N ASP A 231 -6.16 4.41 10.96
CA ASP A 231 -5.55 3.27 10.29
C ASP A 231 -6.03 3.05 8.85
N TYR A 232 -7.19 3.59 8.47
CA TYR A 232 -7.71 3.49 7.10
C TYR A 232 -7.05 4.47 6.11
N VAL A 233 -6.23 5.42 6.58
CA VAL A 233 -5.43 6.30 5.72
C VAL A 233 -4.04 5.69 5.53
N LEU A 234 -3.62 5.56 4.27
CA LEU A 234 -2.36 4.93 3.89
C LEU A 234 -1.37 5.96 3.36
N MET A 235 -0.08 5.83 3.73
CA MET A 235 0.99 6.69 3.22
C MET A 235 1.18 6.61 1.71
N GLY A 236 0.84 5.47 1.09
CA GLY A 236 0.94 5.26 -0.36
C GLY A 236 -0.16 5.95 -1.17
N TYR A 237 -1.16 6.57 -0.54
CA TYR A 237 -2.26 7.26 -1.21
C TYR A 237 -2.16 8.78 -1.02
N GLY A 238 -1.96 9.51 -2.12
CA GLY A 238 -1.80 10.97 -2.09
C GLY A 238 -0.59 11.40 -1.25
N SER A 239 -0.83 12.32 -0.32
CA SER A 239 0.17 12.82 0.63
C SER A 239 0.24 12.01 1.95
N GLY A 240 -0.56 10.96 2.11
CA GLY A 240 -0.76 10.30 3.40
C GLY A 240 -1.65 11.08 4.36
N ALA A 241 -2.37 12.08 3.83
CA ALA A 241 -3.37 12.88 4.55
C ALA A 241 -4.65 12.99 3.72
N VAL A 242 -5.80 12.95 4.37
CA VAL A 242 -7.11 13.08 3.74
C VAL A 242 -7.97 14.11 4.46
N MET A 243 -8.85 14.78 3.73
CA MET A 243 -9.89 15.62 4.31
C MET A 243 -11.14 14.77 4.53
N GLY A 244 -11.71 14.84 5.74
CA GLY A 244 -12.93 14.15 6.10
C GLY A 244 -14.16 14.98 5.72
N VAL A 245 -15.02 14.41 4.85
CA VAL A 245 -16.26 15.03 4.39
C VAL A 245 -17.44 14.10 4.63
N PRO A 246 -17.91 13.98 5.88
CA PRO A 246 -18.86 12.94 6.30
C PRO A 246 -20.22 12.99 5.61
N ALA A 247 -20.62 14.12 5.03
CA ALA A 247 -21.86 14.21 4.26
C ALA A 247 -21.77 13.63 2.85
N HIS A 248 -20.54 13.32 2.36
CA HIS A 248 -20.28 12.93 0.96
C HIS A 248 -19.31 11.76 0.81
N ASP A 249 -18.90 11.09 1.91
CA ASP A 249 -18.12 9.86 1.92
C ASP A 249 -18.58 8.95 3.08
N ASP A 250 -18.92 7.69 2.76
CA ASP A 250 -19.45 6.75 3.75
C ASP A 250 -18.44 6.38 4.84
N ARG A 251 -17.14 6.37 4.54
CA ARG A 251 -16.08 6.07 5.52
C ARG A 251 -15.94 7.21 6.51
N ASP A 252 -15.97 8.44 5.99
CA ASP A 252 -15.90 9.65 6.81
C ASP A 252 -17.16 9.82 7.66
N LEU A 253 -18.32 9.40 7.13
CA LEU A 253 -19.59 9.40 7.87
C LEU A 253 -19.51 8.48 9.10
N LEU A 254 -19.02 7.24 8.92
CA LEU A 254 -18.86 6.30 10.02
C LEU A 254 -17.86 6.80 11.06
N PHE A 255 -16.77 7.41 10.62
CA PHE A 255 -15.79 8.01 11.51
C PHE A 255 -16.38 9.20 12.28
N ALA A 256 -17.06 10.11 11.60
CA ALA A 256 -17.70 11.27 12.22
C ALA A 256 -18.76 10.87 13.25
N GLN A 257 -19.58 9.85 12.96
CA GLN A 257 -20.57 9.33 13.91
C GLN A 257 -19.94 8.70 15.14
N GLN A 258 -18.81 8.00 14.98
CA GLN A 258 -18.12 7.35 16.09
C GLN A 258 -17.45 8.36 17.04
N PHE A 259 -16.94 9.47 16.50
CA PHE A 259 -16.20 10.47 17.27
C PHE A 259 -16.96 11.79 17.48
N ASP A 260 -18.27 11.79 17.21
CA ASP A 260 -19.19 12.94 17.38
C ASP A 260 -18.69 14.20 16.66
N LEU A 261 -18.21 14.04 15.41
CA LEU A 261 -17.71 15.11 14.56
C LEU A 261 -18.83 15.72 13.71
N PRO A 262 -18.73 17.02 13.33
CA PRO A 262 -19.76 17.69 12.54
C PRO A 262 -19.95 17.05 11.16
N ILE A 263 -21.22 16.96 10.71
CA ILE A 263 -21.61 16.49 9.39
C ILE A 263 -22.21 17.69 8.63
N ILE A 264 -21.48 18.18 7.62
CA ILE A 264 -21.82 19.40 6.87
C ILE A 264 -22.13 19.04 5.44
N SER A 265 -23.39 19.16 5.02
CA SER A 265 -23.81 18.94 3.63
C SER A 265 -23.58 20.19 2.80
N VAL A 266 -22.91 20.07 1.64
CA VAL A 266 -22.56 21.19 0.75
C VAL A 266 -22.90 20.96 -0.72
N VAL A 267 -23.17 19.70 -1.09
CA VAL A 267 -23.61 19.31 -2.44
C VAL A 267 -24.90 18.52 -2.31
N SER A 268 -25.91 18.88 -3.08
CA SER A 268 -27.24 18.20 -3.12
C SER A 268 -27.35 17.26 -4.30
#